data_03423853f713dd0147f7eafc5aee37b7
#
_entry.id   03423853f713dd0147f7eafc5aee37b7
#
_cell.length_a   1.000
_cell.length_b   1.000
_cell.length_c   1.000
_cell.angle_alpha   90.00
_cell.angle_beta   90.00
_cell.angle_gamma   90.00
#
_symmetry.space_group_name_H-M   'P 1'
#
loop_
_entity.id
_entity.type
_entity.pdbx_description
1 polymer ?
#
loop_
_entity_poly.entity_id
_entity_poly.type
_entity_poly.pdbx_seq_one_letter_code
_entity_poly.pdbx_strand_id
1 'polypeptide(L)'
;MALFDVGVMFAGVAVAGALAHRLGQSVIPAYILVGMLLGESVLGRVDLPVAGTVYVPETEFISLGAELGIVFLLFFLGLEFNLDRLFARGRQIGTAGTIDLANFGVGLVLGWLVFGALLPAFLVAGIVYISSSAVITKSLIDLGWIANDEAEPLLGTLVYEDLFIAVYLSVASALVLGGGDVVAAAVDVGVALAFIAGLLAAVRFGGPLFERIVATDNREFVALRAVAAVVFVAGAALALGVSEAVAAFFVGMAFSATERVRAIETILEPVRDVFAAVFFFWIGLVTDPALFPDVAALVALAVVVTTPSKVVTGYLAGRAFDLDARRSTRVGLGMTTRGEFSLIIATVAVTGASAGAFDPALAATINAFAVAYVLVMAVLGTTLMGYSAPFESLAVSWLDRDATDGSGAGG
;
A
#
# COMPACT_ATOMS: atom_id res chain seq x y z
N MET A 1 15.35 -25.43 15.01
CA MET A 1 15.17 -24.04 15.44
C MET A 1 14.08 -23.30 14.66
N ALA A 2 13.86 -23.58 13.38
CA ALA A 2 12.87 -22.84 12.58
C ALA A 2 11.45 -22.69 13.19
N LEU A 3 10.91 -23.73 13.82
CA LEU A 3 9.59 -23.66 14.47
C LEU A 3 9.57 -22.73 15.69
N PHE A 4 10.67 -22.69 16.45
CA PHE A 4 10.81 -21.79 17.60
C PHE A 4 10.86 -20.34 17.13
N ASP A 5 11.65 -20.05 16.09
CA ASP A 5 11.79 -18.69 15.52
C ASP A 5 10.44 -18.19 14.98
N VAL A 6 9.70 -19.04 14.28
CA VAL A 6 8.32 -18.75 13.83
C VAL A 6 7.36 -18.53 15.01
N GLY A 7 7.51 -19.31 16.09
CA GLY A 7 6.74 -19.12 17.31
C GLY A 7 7.04 -17.79 17.98
N VAL A 8 8.31 -17.37 18.05
CA VAL A 8 8.72 -16.06 18.58
C VAL A 8 8.18 -14.92 17.71
N MET A 9 8.25 -15.05 16.39
CA MET A 9 7.67 -14.11 15.44
C MET A 9 6.17 -13.88 15.73
N PHE A 10 5.38 -14.96 15.73
CA PHE A 10 3.93 -14.83 15.98
C PHE A 10 3.59 -14.32 17.37
N ALA A 11 4.34 -14.72 18.40
CA ALA A 11 4.16 -14.18 19.75
C ALA A 11 4.45 -12.67 19.80
N GLY A 12 5.54 -12.22 19.17
CA GLY A 12 5.89 -10.81 19.06
C GLY A 12 4.83 -9.99 18.33
N VAL A 13 4.38 -10.47 17.18
CA VAL A 13 3.32 -9.86 16.37
C VAL A 13 2.01 -9.79 17.15
N ALA A 14 1.60 -10.87 17.84
CA ALA A 14 0.37 -10.88 18.63
C ALA A 14 0.41 -9.86 19.79
N VAL A 15 1.54 -9.78 20.51
CA VAL A 15 1.72 -8.81 21.58
C VAL A 15 1.72 -7.37 21.04
N ALA A 16 2.47 -7.11 19.96
CA ALA A 16 2.55 -5.79 19.35
C ALA A 16 1.20 -5.32 18.80
N GLY A 17 0.48 -6.22 18.12
CA GLY A 17 -0.86 -5.95 17.62
C GLY A 17 -1.87 -5.65 18.72
N ALA A 18 -1.86 -6.44 19.81
CA ALA A 18 -2.70 -6.19 20.97
C ALA A 18 -2.40 -4.85 21.63
N LEU A 19 -1.14 -4.44 21.69
CA LEU A 19 -0.73 -3.15 22.24
C LEU A 19 -1.17 -1.99 21.34
N ALA A 20 -0.94 -2.08 20.03
CA ALA A 20 -1.37 -1.09 19.05
C ALA A 20 -2.89 -0.90 19.09
N HIS A 21 -3.65 -2.00 19.13
CA HIS A 21 -5.11 -1.97 19.26
C HIS A 21 -5.58 -1.25 20.52
N ARG A 22 -4.95 -1.52 21.69
CA ARG A 22 -5.27 -0.84 22.94
C ARG A 22 -4.97 0.66 22.91
N LEU A 23 -4.00 1.07 22.11
CA LEU A 23 -3.63 2.48 21.91
C LEU A 23 -4.46 3.18 20.83
N GLY A 24 -5.40 2.48 20.19
CA GLY A 24 -6.19 3.01 19.08
C GLY A 24 -5.36 3.30 17.82
N GLN A 25 -4.21 2.65 17.68
CA GLN A 25 -3.29 2.84 16.56
C GLN A 25 -3.39 1.70 15.53
N SER A 26 -2.93 1.96 14.31
CA SER A 26 -2.77 0.92 13.30
C SER A 26 -1.77 -0.15 13.78
N VAL A 27 -2.05 -1.42 13.47
CA VAL A 27 -1.17 -2.54 13.80
C VAL A 27 0.08 -2.60 12.90
N ILE A 28 0.02 -1.98 11.71
CA ILE A 28 1.11 -2.03 10.73
C ILE A 28 2.45 -1.53 11.30
N PRO A 29 2.53 -0.31 11.88
CA PRO A 29 3.76 0.17 12.51
C PRO A 29 4.27 -0.76 13.62
N ALA A 30 3.35 -1.34 14.41
CA ALA A 30 3.73 -2.21 15.51
C ALA A 30 4.36 -3.52 15.03
N TYR A 31 3.85 -4.11 13.95
CA TYR A 31 4.43 -5.32 13.35
C TYR A 31 5.80 -5.05 12.74
N ILE A 32 5.99 -3.91 12.08
CA ILE A 32 7.30 -3.50 11.54
C ILE A 32 8.30 -3.29 12.69
N LEU A 33 7.90 -2.56 13.73
CA LEU A 33 8.77 -2.28 14.88
C LEU A 33 9.20 -3.56 15.60
N VAL A 34 8.30 -4.54 15.76
CA VAL A 34 8.67 -5.80 16.40
C VAL A 34 9.55 -6.66 15.49
N GLY A 35 9.35 -6.59 14.16
CA GLY A 35 10.25 -7.22 13.19
C GLY A 35 11.67 -6.65 13.27
N MET A 36 11.82 -5.32 13.31
CA MET A 36 13.12 -4.67 13.51
C MET A 36 13.76 -5.08 14.85
N LEU A 37 12.97 -5.06 15.94
CA LEU A 37 13.46 -5.38 17.27
C LEU A 37 13.97 -6.80 17.37
N LEU A 38 13.21 -7.77 16.86
CA LEU A 38 13.55 -9.19 16.93
C LEU A 38 14.57 -9.62 15.85
N GLY A 39 14.88 -8.75 14.91
CA GLY A 39 15.79 -9.01 13.79
C GLY A 39 17.27 -8.94 14.17
N GLU A 40 18.10 -9.34 13.22
CA GLU A 40 19.57 -9.34 13.31
C GLU A 40 20.10 -7.93 13.58
N SER A 41 19.47 -6.90 13.02
CA SER A 41 19.90 -5.51 13.10
C SER A 41 19.79 -4.90 14.51
N VAL A 42 18.99 -5.46 15.40
CA VAL A 42 18.80 -4.98 16.78
C VAL A 42 19.21 -6.08 17.78
N LEU A 43 18.40 -7.14 17.96
CA LEU A 43 18.71 -8.19 18.92
C LEU A 43 19.90 -9.04 18.50
N GLY A 44 20.15 -9.22 17.22
CA GLY A 44 21.33 -9.93 16.73
C GLY A 44 22.66 -9.24 17.07
N ARG A 45 22.64 -7.95 17.39
CA ARG A 45 23.82 -7.18 17.84
C ARG A 45 24.03 -7.23 19.36
N VAL A 46 23.08 -7.82 20.12
CA VAL A 46 23.13 -7.91 21.58
C VAL A 46 23.61 -9.29 22.00
N ASP A 47 24.85 -9.37 22.51
CA ASP A 47 25.39 -10.58 23.12
C ASP A 47 24.85 -10.76 24.54
N LEU A 48 24.00 -11.76 24.75
CA LEU A 48 23.50 -12.12 26.07
C LEU A 48 24.47 -13.06 26.77
N PRO A 49 24.91 -12.77 28.01
CA PRO A 49 25.98 -13.53 28.69
C PRO A 49 25.73 -15.05 28.85
N VAL A 50 24.47 -15.48 28.75
CA VAL A 50 24.08 -16.89 28.99
C VAL A 50 23.50 -17.55 27.76
N ALA A 51 22.90 -16.77 26.83
CA ALA A 51 22.14 -17.30 25.70
C ALA A 51 22.77 -16.98 24.33
N GLY A 52 23.90 -16.26 24.28
CA GLY A 52 24.45 -15.75 23.02
C GLY A 52 23.56 -14.72 22.35
N THR A 53 23.65 -14.59 21.04
CA THR A 53 22.73 -13.73 20.26
C THR A 53 21.40 -14.45 20.07
N VAL A 54 20.32 -13.83 20.55
CA VAL A 54 18.95 -14.35 20.40
C VAL A 54 18.18 -13.41 19.49
N TYR A 55 18.00 -13.80 18.23
CA TYR A 55 17.23 -13.03 17.24
C TYR A 55 16.48 -14.00 16.32
N VAL A 56 15.49 -13.49 15.61
CA VAL A 56 14.77 -14.21 14.55
C VAL A 56 15.53 -13.97 13.24
N PRO A 57 16.16 -15.00 12.66
CA PRO A 57 16.82 -14.87 11.37
C PRO A 57 15.80 -14.79 10.23
N GLU A 58 16.16 -14.12 9.15
CA GLU A 58 15.41 -14.25 7.90
C GLU A 58 15.54 -15.68 7.39
N THR A 59 14.43 -16.40 7.33
CA THR A 59 14.36 -17.77 6.84
C THR A 59 13.52 -17.83 5.58
N GLU A 60 13.76 -18.82 4.72
CA GLU A 60 12.96 -19.06 3.51
C GLU A 60 11.44 -19.14 3.82
N PHE A 61 11.07 -19.70 4.98
CA PHE A 61 9.68 -19.75 5.42
C PHE A 61 9.10 -18.34 5.69
N ILE A 62 9.87 -17.46 6.34
CA ILE A 62 9.43 -16.09 6.64
C ILE A 62 9.33 -15.27 5.35
N SER A 63 10.31 -15.38 4.45
CA SER A 63 10.30 -14.71 3.14
C SER A 63 9.11 -15.17 2.29
N LEU A 64 8.89 -16.48 2.16
CA LEU A 64 7.74 -17.03 1.44
C LEU A 64 6.41 -16.61 2.10
N GLY A 65 6.37 -16.60 3.44
CA GLY A 65 5.20 -16.11 4.18
C GLY A 65 4.91 -14.64 3.92
N ALA A 66 5.94 -13.82 3.76
CA ALA A 66 5.81 -12.41 3.40
C ALA A 66 5.30 -12.23 1.95
N GLU A 67 5.83 -13.01 0.98
CA GLU A 67 5.32 -13.02 -0.40
C GLU A 67 3.84 -13.41 -0.45
N LEU A 68 3.43 -14.45 0.29
CA LEU A 68 2.02 -14.80 0.43
C LEU A 68 1.21 -13.67 1.08
N GLY A 69 1.81 -12.92 2.01
CA GLY A 69 1.20 -11.74 2.61
C GLY A 69 0.85 -10.67 1.58
N ILE A 70 1.79 -10.33 0.70
CA ILE A 70 1.56 -9.39 -0.41
C ILE A 70 0.47 -9.94 -1.34
N VAL A 71 0.56 -11.20 -1.74
CA VAL A 71 -0.40 -11.86 -2.62
C VAL A 71 -1.82 -11.80 -2.03
N PHE A 72 -2.00 -12.14 -0.76
CA PHE A 72 -3.33 -12.08 -0.14
C PHE A 72 -3.82 -10.65 0.09
N LEU A 73 -2.95 -9.70 0.46
CA LEU A 73 -3.34 -8.29 0.58
C LEU A 73 -3.90 -7.76 -0.74
N LEU A 74 -3.19 -7.97 -1.84
CA LEU A 74 -3.62 -7.48 -3.16
C LEU A 74 -4.81 -8.28 -3.73
N PHE A 75 -4.89 -9.57 -3.44
CA PHE A 75 -6.06 -10.38 -3.78
C PHE A 75 -7.33 -9.82 -3.13
N PHE A 76 -7.28 -9.50 -1.83
CA PHE A 76 -8.42 -8.93 -1.11
C PHE A 76 -8.79 -7.54 -1.63
N LEU A 77 -7.80 -6.71 -1.93
CA LEU A 77 -8.04 -5.44 -2.60
C LEU A 77 -8.82 -5.64 -3.91
N GLY A 78 -8.41 -6.64 -4.70
CA GLY A 78 -9.12 -7.01 -5.92
C GLY A 78 -10.55 -7.50 -5.67
N LEU A 79 -10.80 -8.27 -4.60
CA LEU A 79 -12.15 -8.72 -4.21
C LEU A 79 -13.08 -7.55 -3.86
N GLU A 80 -12.56 -6.52 -3.19
CA GLU A 80 -13.31 -5.32 -2.80
C GLU A 80 -13.60 -4.41 -3.99
N PHE A 81 -12.89 -4.61 -5.11
CA PHE A 81 -13.00 -3.77 -6.30
C PHE A 81 -14.33 -3.95 -7.02
N ASN A 82 -15.16 -2.91 -7.04
CA ASN A 82 -16.46 -2.92 -7.70
C ASN A 82 -16.43 -2.11 -9.01
N LEU A 83 -16.38 -2.83 -10.13
CA LEU A 83 -16.39 -2.23 -11.48
C LEU A 83 -17.63 -1.38 -11.75
N ASP A 84 -18.82 -1.79 -11.27
CA ASP A 84 -20.05 -1.07 -11.53
C ASP A 84 -20.06 0.30 -10.84
N ARG A 85 -19.53 0.38 -9.61
CA ARG A 85 -19.35 1.68 -8.91
C ARG A 85 -18.33 2.55 -9.61
N LEU A 86 -17.22 1.97 -10.08
CA LEU A 86 -16.21 2.69 -10.83
C LEU A 86 -16.82 3.34 -12.09
N PHE A 87 -17.63 2.59 -12.85
CA PHE A 87 -18.27 3.13 -14.05
C PHE A 87 -19.36 4.15 -13.73
N ALA A 88 -20.15 3.97 -12.65
CA ALA A 88 -21.21 4.89 -12.24
C ALA A 88 -20.67 6.28 -11.85
N ARG A 89 -19.52 6.34 -11.17
CA ARG A 89 -18.88 7.59 -10.69
C ARG A 89 -17.53 7.86 -11.38
N GLY A 90 -17.26 7.20 -12.48
CA GLY A 90 -15.95 7.19 -13.16
C GLY A 90 -15.42 8.59 -13.48
N ARG A 91 -16.28 9.57 -13.83
CA ARG A 91 -15.86 10.94 -14.08
C ARG A 91 -15.33 11.61 -12.82
N GLN A 92 -16.02 11.49 -11.69
CA GLN A 92 -15.64 12.12 -10.43
C GLN A 92 -14.39 11.46 -9.86
N ILE A 93 -14.36 10.11 -9.84
CA ILE A 93 -13.20 9.32 -9.43
C ILE A 93 -11.99 9.63 -10.32
N GLY A 94 -12.16 9.66 -11.64
CA GLY A 94 -11.09 10.00 -12.58
C GLY A 94 -10.56 11.42 -12.39
N THR A 95 -11.44 12.39 -12.12
CA THR A 95 -11.02 13.77 -11.83
C THR A 95 -10.24 13.85 -10.53
N ALA A 96 -10.76 13.28 -9.44
CA ALA A 96 -10.11 13.28 -8.13
C ALA A 96 -8.74 12.57 -8.18
N GLY A 97 -8.68 11.37 -8.78
CA GLY A 97 -7.44 10.63 -8.92
C GLY A 97 -6.41 11.32 -9.82
N THR A 98 -6.86 11.98 -10.90
CA THR A 98 -5.94 12.76 -11.76
C THR A 98 -5.37 13.97 -11.03
N ILE A 99 -6.15 14.65 -10.20
CA ILE A 99 -5.68 15.72 -9.32
C ILE A 99 -4.65 15.15 -8.33
N ASP A 100 -4.97 14.01 -7.73
CA ASP A 100 -4.10 13.36 -6.75
C ASP A 100 -2.79 12.85 -7.38
N LEU A 101 -2.79 12.47 -8.65
CA LEU A 101 -1.59 12.05 -9.39
C LEU A 101 -0.50 13.13 -9.44
N ALA A 102 -0.83 14.41 -9.19
CA ALA A 102 0.16 15.46 -9.02
C ALA A 102 1.19 15.13 -7.91
N ASN A 103 0.77 14.38 -6.87
CA ASN A 103 1.67 13.96 -5.79
C ASN A 103 2.75 12.96 -6.28
N PHE A 104 2.46 12.17 -7.30
CA PHE A 104 3.49 11.34 -7.95
C PHE A 104 4.56 12.23 -8.60
N GLY A 105 4.14 13.30 -9.29
CA GLY A 105 5.07 14.28 -9.86
C GLY A 105 5.92 14.97 -8.77
N VAL A 106 5.31 15.34 -7.65
CA VAL A 106 6.03 15.90 -6.48
C VAL A 106 7.06 14.91 -5.96
N GLY A 107 6.69 13.65 -5.81
CA GLY A 107 7.60 12.58 -5.38
C GLY A 107 8.74 12.32 -6.38
N LEU A 108 8.45 12.40 -7.69
CA LEU A 108 9.47 12.25 -8.73
C LEU A 108 10.52 13.36 -8.67
N VAL A 109 10.08 14.61 -8.50
CA VAL A 109 10.98 15.76 -8.32
C VAL A 109 11.80 15.60 -7.05
N LEU A 110 11.17 15.23 -5.93
CA LEU A 110 11.83 14.98 -4.67
C LEU A 110 12.93 13.91 -4.80
N GLY A 111 12.59 12.76 -5.36
CA GLY A 111 13.54 11.66 -5.56
C GLY A 111 14.67 12.03 -6.52
N TRP A 112 14.36 12.77 -7.59
CA TRP A 112 15.38 13.27 -8.52
C TRP A 112 16.38 14.23 -7.86
N LEU A 113 15.89 15.16 -7.05
CA LEU A 113 16.76 16.12 -6.34
C LEU A 113 17.68 15.42 -5.34
N VAL A 114 17.25 14.31 -4.75
CA VAL A 114 18.04 13.58 -3.74
C VAL A 114 19.01 12.59 -4.38
N PHE A 115 18.54 11.80 -5.34
CA PHE A 115 19.32 10.68 -5.90
C PHE A 115 19.99 11.00 -7.23
N GLY A 116 19.55 12.05 -7.95
CA GLY A 116 20.11 12.43 -9.25
C GLY A 116 19.89 11.38 -10.36
N ALA A 117 19.08 10.35 -10.12
CA ALA A 117 18.83 9.25 -11.03
C ALA A 117 17.35 8.96 -11.16
N LEU A 118 16.90 8.58 -12.38
CA LEU A 118 15.46 8.44 -12.67
C LEU A 118 14.82 7.25 -11.97
N LEU A 119 15.48 6.09 -11.91
CA LEU A 119 14.90 4.89 -11.32
C LEU A 119 14.68 5.01 -9.81
N PRO A 120 15.64 5.46 -8.99
CA PRO A 120 15.39 5.76 -7.58
C PRO A 120 14.32 6.84 -7.39
N ALA A 121 14.33 7.89 -8.22
CA ALA A 121 13.31 8.93 -8.18
C ALA A 121 11.91 8.39 -8.47
N PHE A 122 11.80 7.47 -9.42
CA PHE A 122 10.56 6.79 -9.76
C PHE A 122 10.05 5.94 -8.60
N LEU A 123 10.93 5.18 -7.91
CA LEU A 123 10.56 4.40 -6.72
C LEU A 123 10.10 5.31 -5.57
N VAL A 124 10.85 6.39 -5.28
CA VAL A 124 10.45 7.39 -4.27
C VAL A 124 9.11 8.02 -4.62
N ALA A 125 8.86 8.32 -5.90
CA ALA A 125 7.59 8.87 -6.35
C ALA A 125 6.41 7.96 -5.99
N GLY A 126 6.52 6.67 -6.25
CA GLY A 126 5.49 5.69 -5.86
C GLY A 126 5.31 5.60 -4.34
N ILE A 127 6.43 5.52 -3.59
CA ILE A 127 6.40 5.42 -2.13
C ILE A 127 5.66 6.60 -1.48
N VAL A 128 5.89 7.82 -1.95
CA VAL A 128 5.26 9.01 -1.36
C VAL A 128 3.89 9.34 -1.95
N TYR A 129 3.55 8.77 -3.10
CA TYR A 129 2.27 9.00 -3.76
C TYR A 129 1.13 8.20 -3.14
N ILE A 130 1.31 6.89 -2.98
CA ILE A 130 0.23 5.98 -2.63
C ILE A 130 -0.25 6.15 -1.18
N SER A 131 -1.55 6.29 -0.99
CA SER A 131 -2.16 6.38 0.33
C SER A 131 -2.44 4.98 0.91
N SER A 132 -2.68 4.89 2.23
CA SER A 132 -3.03 3.61 2.88
C SER A 132 -4.53 3.42 2.94
N SER A 133 -5.05 2.50 2.14
CA SER A 133 -6.47 2.12 2.18
C SER A 133 -6.88 1.51 3.52
N ALA A 134 -6.02 0.68 4.11
CA ALA A 134 -6.29 0.06 5.41
C ALA A 134 -6.39 1.11 6.55
N VAL A 135 -5.44 2.06 6.61
CA VAL A 135 -5.43 3.10 7.65
C VAL A 135 -6.59 4.07 7.46
N ILE A 136 -6.89 4.48 6.21
CA ILE A 136 -8.00 5.40 5.91
C ILE A 136 -9.33 4.75 6.28
N THR A 137 -9.60 3.53 5.81
CA THR A 137 -10.88 2.84 6.06
C THR A 137 -11.10 2.63 7.55
N LYS A 138 -10.06 2.17 8.28
CA LYS A 138 -10.14 2.04 9.74
C LYS A 138 -10.45 3.39 10.40
N SER A 139 -9.76 4.46 10.02
CA SER A 139 -9.98 5.79 10.59
C SER A 139 -11.39 6.32 10.29
N LEU A 140 -11.92 6.07 9.09
CA LEU A 140 -13.30 6.41 8.73
C LEU A 140 -14.32 5.72 9.64
N ILE A 141 -14.10 4.45 9.97
CA ILE A 141 -14.95 3.68 10.89
C ILE A 141 -14.82 4.21 12.31
N ASP A 142 -13.60 4.35 12.82
CA ASP A 142 -13.32 4.77 14.20
C ASP A 142 -13.84 6.20 14.50
N LEU A 143 -13.78 7.11 13.50
CA LEU A 143 -14.28 8.48 13.61
C LEU A 143 -15.78 8.62 13.26
N GLY A 144 -16.43 7.55 12.82
CA GLY A 144 -17.83 7.57 12.39
C GLY A 144 -18.06 8.29 11.06
N TRP A 145 -17.00 8.50 10.26
CA TRP A 145 -17.09 9.21 8.96
C TRP A 145 -17.47 8.29 7.82
N ILE A 146 -17.46 6.96 8.00
CA ILE A 146 -17.72 5.99 6.92
C ILE A 146 -19.11 6.13 6.30
N ALA A 147 -20.09 6.65 7.05
CA ALA A 147 -21.45 6.91 6.58
C ALA A 147 -21.66 8.34 6.06
N ASN A 148 -20.64 9.19 6.11
CA ASN A 148 -20.71 10.57 5.67
C ASN A 148 -20.30 10.71 4.20
N ASP A 149 -20.66 11.86 3.59
CA ASP A 149 -20.39 12.12 2.17
C ASP A 149 -18.87 12.18 1.85
N GLU A 150 -18.02 12.53 2.81
CA GLU A 150 -16.56 12.55 2.64
C GLU A 150 -15.92 11.16 2.44
N ALA A 151 -16.61 10.09 2.81
CA ALA A 151 -16.13 8.74 2.56
C ALA A 151 -16.06 8.41 1.06
N GLU A 152 -17.01 8.93 0.27
CA GLU A 152 -17.10 8.62 -1.17
C GLU A 152 -15.87 9.11 -1.95
N PRO A 153 -15.44 10.40 -1.88
CA PRO A 153 -14.22 10.84 -2.55
C PRO A 153 -12.95 10.20 -2.00
N LEU A 154 -12.85 9.92 -0.70
CA LEU A 154 -11.71 9.21 -0.12
C LEU A 154 -11.57 7.81 -0.74
N LEU A 155 -12.61 7.00 -0.64
CA LEU A 155 -12.60 5.64 -1.17
C LEU A 155 -12.47 5.62 -2.70
N GLY A 156 -13.10 6.58 -3.40
CA GLY A 156 -13.00 6.71 -4.85
C GLY A 156 -11.58 7.07 -5.31
N THR A 157 -10.89 7.97 -4.60
CA THR A 157 -9.50 8.31 -4.92
C THR A 157 -8.57 7.13 -4.64
N LEU A 158 -8.78 6.39 -3.55
CA LEU A 158 -8.03 5.14 -3.28
C LEU A 158 -8.19 4.12 -4.41
N VAL A 159 -9.41 3.92 -4.92
CA VAL A 159 -9.64 3.03 -6.07
C VAL A 159 -8.82 3.47 -7.30
N TYR A 160 -8.70 4.77 -7.56
CA TYR A 160 -7.85 5.27 -8.64
C TYR A 160 -6.37 5.02 -8.35
N GLU A 161 -5.92 5.29 -7.13
CA GLU A 161 -4.54 4.99 -6.70
C GLU A 161 -4.21 3.50 -6.85
N ASP A 162 -5.13 2.60 -6.48
CA ASP A 162 -4.97 1.16 -6.55
C ASP A 162 -4.83 0.66 -8.00
N LEU A 163 -5.61 1.23 -8.92
CA LEU A 163 -5.45 0.96 -10.35
C LEU A 163 -4.12 1.47 -10.90
N PHE A 164 -3.73 2.68 -10.48
CA PHE A 164 -2.44 3.24 -10.86
C PHE A 164 -1.29 2.39 -10.35
N ILE A 165 -1.33 1.98 -9.06
CA ILE A 165 -0.25 1.22 -8.45
C ILE A 165 -0.09 -0.16 -9.08
N ALA A 166 -1.18 -0.80 -9.52
CA ALA A 166 -1.12 -2.08 -10.21
C ALA A 166 -0.28 -1.99 -11.50
N VAL A 167 -0.51 -0.95 -12.31
CA VAL A 167 0.30 -0.70 -13.51
C VAL A 167 1.72 -0.27 -13.13
N TYR A 168 1.83 0.64 -12.15
CA TYR A 168 3.11 1.15 -11.68
C TYR A 168 4.04 0.04 -11.18
N LEU A 169 3.56 -0.89 -10.34
CA LEU A 169 4.37 -1.99 -9.80
C LEU A 169 4.92 -2.89 -10.91
N SER A 170 4.12 -3.16 -11.94
CA SER A 170 4.59 -3.95 -13.08
C SER A 170 5.71 -3.25 -13.84
N VAL A 171 5.56 -1.93 -14.08
CA VAL A 171 6.61 -1.12 -14.72
C VAL A 171 7.85 -1.01 -13.82
N ALA A 172 7.67 -0.77 -12.51
CA ALA A 172 8.75 -0.67 -11.56
C ALA A 172 9.56 -1.98 -11.48
N SER A 173 8.88 -3.13 -11.39
CA SER A 173 9.52 -4.45 -11.36
C SER A 173 10.32 -4.70 -12.64
N ALA A 174 9.74 -4.43 -13.81
CA ALA A 174 10.43 -4.59 -15.09
C ALA A 174 11.68 -3.68 -15.21
N LEU A 175 11.58 -2.42 -14.78
CA LEU A 175 12.71 -1.48 -14.80
C LEU A 175 13.82 -1.87 -13.82
N VAL A 176 13.48 -2.37 -12.65
CA VAL A 176 14.43 -2.78 -11.63
C VAL A 176 15.12 -4.09 -12.03
N LEU A 177 14.38 -5.09 -12.50
CA LEU A 177 14.93 -6.40 -12.88
C LEU A 177 15.64 -6.37 -14.24
N GLY A 178 15.32 -5.43 -15.13
CA GLY A 178 15.97 -5.25 -16.43
C GLY A 178 17.43 -4.77 -16.38
N GLY A 179 17.98 -4.49 -15.20
CA GLY A 179 19.43 -4.26 -14.98
C GLY A 179 20.05 -3.09 -15.75
N GLY A 180 19.23 -2.13 -16.23
CA GLY A 180 19.69 -0.93 -16.94
C GLY A 180 19.85 -1.11 -18.47
N ASP A 181 19.60 -2.29 -19.03
CA ASP A 181 19.48 -2.47 -20.48
C ASP A 181 18.11 -1.96 -20.95
N VAL A 182 18.11 -0.88 -21.73
CA VAL A 182 16.89 -0.23 -22.22
C VAL A 182 16.07 -1.15 -23.13
N VAL A 183 16.71 -2.03 -23.89
CA VAL A 183 16.00 -2.97 -24.78
C VAL A 183 15.39 -4.10 -23.96
N ALA A 184 16.14 -4.68 -23.02
CA ALA A 184 15.63 -5.68 -22.09
C ALA A 184 14.47 -5.11 -21.26
N ALA A 185 14.64 -3.92 -20.66
CA ALA A 185 13.58 -3.26 -19.91
C ALA A 185 12.33 -2.98 -20.76
N ALA A 186 12.49 -2.58 -22.04
CA ALA A 186 11.34 -2.36 -22.94
C ALA A 186 10.60 -3.68 -23.27
N VAL A 187 11.33 -4.79 -23.42
CA VAL A 187 10.72 -6.12 -23.60
C VAL A 187 9.98 -6.55 -22.32
N ASP A 188 10.59 -6.40 -21.16
CA ASP A 188 9.98 -6.76 -19.86
C ASP A 188 8.73 -5.94 -19.58
N VAL A 189 8.76 -4.61 -19.84
CA VAL A 189 7.57 -3.76 -19.78
C VAL A 189 6.51 -4.24 -20.77
N GLY A 190 6.91 -4.61 -22.00
CA GLY A 190 6.00 -5.17 -22.99
C GLY A 190 5.34 -6.46 -22.53
N VAL A 191 6.10 -7.38 -21.92
CA VAL A 191 5.59 -8.63 -21.33
C VAL A 191 4.64 -8.33 -20.17
N ALA A 192 5.01 -7.40 -19.28
CA ALA A 192 4.17 -6.99 -18.17
C ALA A 192 2.83 -6.42 -18.64
N LEU A 193 2.85 -5.51 -19.62
CA LEU A 193 1.64 -4.92 -20.18
C LEU A 193 0.78 -5.96 -20.91
N ALA A 194 1.39 -6.90 -21.64
CA ALA A 194 0.67 -8.00 -22.28
C ALA A 194 0.03 -8.94 -21.26
N PHE A 195 0.73 -9.23 -20.16
CA PHE A 195 0.21 -10.03 -19.06
C PHE A 195 -0.97 -9.32 -18.37
N ILE A 196 -0.85 -8.02 -18.06
CA ILE A 196 -1.95 -7.21 -17.51
C ILE A 196 -3.15 -7.21 -18.47
N ALA A 197 -2.92 -7.02 -19.77
CA ALA A 197 -3.99 -7.07 -20.76
C ALA A 197 -4.69 -8.45 -20.78
N GLY A 198 -3.93 -9.54 -20.65
CA GLY A 198 -4.47 -10.89 -20.48
C GLY A 198 -5.31 -11.06 -19.21
N LEU A 199 -4.83 -10.52 -18.08
CA LEU A 199 -5.57 -10.52 -16.82
C LEU A 199 -6.85 -9.68 -16.90
N LEU A 200 -6.80 -8.50 -17.50
CA LEU A 200 -7.99 -7.68 -17.77
C LEU A 200 -9.00 -8.39 -18.65
N ALA A 201 -8.53 -9.10 -19.68
CA ALA A 201 -9.39 -9.94 -20.50
C ALA A 201 -10.00 -11.10 -19.70
N ALA A 202 -9.22 -11.72 -18.78
CA ALA A 202 -9.72 -12.75 -17.88
C ALA A 202 -10.78 -12.19 -16.92
N VAL A 203 -10.60 -10.98 -16.39
CA VAL A 203 -11.61 -10.29 -15.56
C VAL A 203 -12.88 -10.02 -16.38
N ARG A 204 -12.72 -9.52 -17.62
CA ARG A 204 -13.86 -9.12 -18.47
C ARG A 204 -14.66 -10.29 -19.04
N PHE A 205 -13.99 -11.39 -19.38
CA PHE A 205 -14.59 -12.51 -20.09
C PHE A 205 -14.57 -13.84 -19.31
N GLY A 206 -13.74 -13.91 -18.26
CA GLY A 206 -13.53 -15.12 -17.47
C GLY A 206 -14.57 -15.39 -16.38
N GLY A 207 -15.57 -14.51 -16.18
CA GLY A 207 -16.58 -14.66 -15.11
C GLY A 207 -17.17 -16.08 -14.99
N PRO A 208 -17.63 -16.73 -16.10
CA PRO A 208 -18.12 -18.11 -16.03
C PRO A 208 -17.08 -19.14 -15.58
N LEU A 209 -15.79 -18.91 -15.86
CA LEU A 209 -14.71 -19.78 -15.40
C LEU A 209 -14.48 -19.62 -13.89
N PHE A 210 -14.36 -18.37 -13.41
CA PHE A 210 -14.16 -18.09 -12.00
C PHE A 210 -15.35 -18.55 -11.16
N GLU A 211 -16.59 -18.37 -11.66
CA GLU A 211 -17.77 -18.92 -11.04
C GLU A 211 -17.69 -20.45 -10.90
N ARG A 212 -17.27 -21.17 -11.96
CA ARG A 212 -17.07 -22.62 -11.90
C ARG A 212 -15.99 -23.07 -10.93
N ILE A 213 -14.92 -22.30 -10.81
CA ILE A 213 -13.83 -22.59 -9.86
C ILE A 213 -14.39 -22.65 -8.43
N VAL A 214 -15.28 -21.73 -8.06
CA VAL A 214 -15.85 -21.65 -6.71
C VAL A 214 -17.25 -22.25 -6.58
N ALA A 215 -17.79 -22.86 -7.63
CA ALA A 215 -19.11 -23.52 -7.67
C ALA A 215 -19.11 -24.79 -6.82
N THR A 216 -19.11 -24.63 -5.50
CA THR A 216 -19.20 -25.71 -4.51
C THR A 216 -19.79 -25.18 -3.21
N ASP A 217 -20.55 -26.00 -2.50
CA ASP A 217 -21.10 -25.64 -1.17
C ASP A 217 -20.14 -25.98 -0.04
N ASN A 218 -19.07 -26.71 -0.33
CA ASN A 218 -18.05 -27.04 0.66
C ASN A 218 -17.10 -25.86 0.83
N ARG A 219 -17.09 -25.25 2.02
CA ARG A 219 -16.26 -24.10 2.38
C ARG A 219 -14.76 -24.37 2.21
N GLU A 220 -14.31 -25.58 2.55
CA GLU A 220 -12.91 -25.99 2.38
C GLU A 220 -12.50 -25.92 0.91
N PHE A 221 -13.34 -26.43 -0.01
CA PHE A 221 -13.04 -26.41 -1.43
C PHE A 221 -13.13 -25.01 -2.04
N VAL A 222 -14.01 -24.13 -1.54
CA VAL A 222 -14.01 -22.71 -1.93
C VAL A 222 -12.67 -22.07 -1.57
N ALA A 223 -12.21 -22.25 -0.31
CA ALA A 223 -10.95 -21.71 0.15
C ALA A 223 -9.76 -22.24 -0.67
N LEU A 224 -9.63 -23.57 -0.78
CA LEU A 224 -8.52 -24.20 -1.49
C LEU A 224 -8.44 -23.81 -2.96
N ARG A 225 -9.59 -23.73 -3.63
CA ARG A 225 -9.63 -23.35 -5.06
C ARG A 225 -9.32 -21.88 -5.27
N ALA A 226 -9.80 -20.98 -4.40
CA ALA A 226 -9.47 -19.56 -4.47
C ALA A 226 -7.98 -19.33 -4.18
N VAL A 227 -7.43 -19.97 -3.12
CA VAL A 227 -5.99 -19.92 -2.80
C VAL A 227 -5.16 -20.49 -3.95
N ALA A 228 -5.54 -21.66 -4.49
CA ALA A 228 -4.82 -22.27 -5.61
C ALA A 228 -4.81 -21.35 -6.83
N ALA A 229 -5.94 -20.72 -7.17
CA ALA A 229 -6.03 -19.82 -8.30
C ALA A 229 -5.13 -18.59 -8.11
N VAL A 230 -5.18 -17.92 -6.95
CA VAL A 230 -4.41 -16.70 -6.71
C VAL A 230 -2.91 -17.01 -6.62
N VAL A 231 -2.49 -18.03 -5.87
CA VAL A 231 -1.07 -18.37 -5.72
C VAL A 231 -0.48 -18.89 -7.02
N PHE A 232 -1.23 -19.70 -7.79
CA PHE A 232 -0.77 -20.18 -9.09
C PHE A 232 -0.55 -19.04 -10.10
N VAL A 233 -1.51 -18.11 -10.19
CA VAL A 233 -1.40 -16.97 -11.14
C VAL A 233 -0.32 -16.00 -10.68
N ALA A 234 -0.19 -15.73 -9.37
CA ALA A 234 0.87 -14.91 -8.79
C ALA A 234 2.26 -15.52 -9.05
N GLY A 235 2.43 -16.84 -8.83
CA GLY A 235 3.67 -17.54 -9.12
C GLY A 235 4.02 -17.56 -10.61
N ALA A 236 3.01 -17.71 -11.50
CA ALA A 236 3.22 -17.60 -12.94
C ALA A 236 3.66 -16.20 -13.37
N ALA A 237 3.09 -15.15 -12.75
CA ALA A 237 3.48 -13.76 -12.98
C ALA A 237 4.95 -13.56 -12.59
N LEU A 238 5.34 -14.00 -11.40
CA LEU A 238 6.71 -13.90 -10.89
C LEU A 238 7.70 -14.61 -11.83
N ALA A 239 7.35 -15.80 -12.34
CA ALA A 239 8.16 -16.53 -13.32
C ALA A 239 8.33 -15.79 -14.67
N LEU A 240 7.44 -14.87 -14.99
CA LEU A 240 7.49 -14.01 -16.18
C LEU A 240 8.14 -12.65 -15.90
N GLY A 241 8.68 -12.41 -14.69
CA GLY A 241 9.23 -11.11 -14.30
C GLY A 241 8.17 -10.04 -14.04
N VAL A 242 6.92 -10.45 -13.81
CA VAL A 242 5.79 -9.55 -13.51
C VAL A 242 5.48 -9.63 -12.02
N SER A 243 5.06 -8.52 -11.42
CA SER A 243 4.71 -8.48 -10.00
C SER A 243 3.57 -9.47 -9.67
N GLU A 244 3.84 -10.37 -8.72
CA GLU A 244 2.89 -11.32 -8.13
C GLU A 244 1.71 -10.60 -7.47
N ALA A 245 2.00 -9.43 -6.88
CA ALA A 245 1.01 -8.56 -6.25
C ALA A 245 -0.06 -8.09 -7.25
N VAL A 246 0.38 -7.62 -8.42
CA VAL A 246 -0.51 -7.18 -9.51
C VAL A 246 -1.35 -8.34 -10.01
N ALA A 247 -0.76 -9.50 -10.21
CA ALA A 247 -1.48 -10.70 -10.64
C ALA A 247 -2.57 -11.10 -9.63
N ALA A 248 -2.23 -11.08 -8.34
CA ALA A 248 -3.17 -11.37 -7.26
C ALA A 248 -4.34 -10.38 -7.23
N PHE A 249 -4.09 -9.08 -7.42
CA PHE A 249 -5.12 -8.06 -7.53
C PHE A 249 -6.12 -8.36 -8.64
N PHE A 250 -5.66 -8.66 -9.86
CA PHE A 250 -6.56 -8.98 -10.96
C PHE A 250 -7.32 -10.30 -10.77
N VAL A 251 -6.71 -11.31 -10.13
CA VAL A 251 -7.43 -12.53 -9.75
C VAL A 251 -8.53 -12.22 -8.74
N GLY A 252 -8.25 -11.38 -7.74
CA GLY A 252 -9.25 -10.89 -6.80
C GLY A 252 -10.41 -10.17 -7.50
N MET A 253 -10.08 -9.26 -8.43
CA MET A 253 -11.06 -8.56 -9.25
C MET A 253 -11.91 -9.53 -10.11
N ALA A 254 -11.34 -10.62 -10.61
CA ALA A 254 -12.11 -11.63 -11.34
C ALA A 254 -13.08 -12.40 -10.43
N PHE A 255 -12.69 -12.68 -9.19
CA PHE A 255 -13.58 -13.28 -8.19
C PHE A 255 -14.61 -12.30 -7.64
N SER A 256 -14.35 -10.98 -7.62
CA SER A 256 -15.30 -9.97 -7.15
C SER A 256 -16.62 -9.98 -7.94
N ALA A 257 -16.56 -10.42 -9.21
CA ALA A 257 -17.71 -10.56 -10.08
C ALA A 257 -18.54 -11.86 -9.84
N THR A 258 -18.08 -12.75 -8.95
CA THR A 258 -18.77 -14.01 -8.65
C THR A 258 -19.83 -13.84 -7.56
N GLU A 259 -20.88 -14.67 -7.58
CA GLU A 259 -21.90 -14.67 -6.51
C GLU A 259 -21.35 -15.09 -5.13
N ARG A 260 -20.16 -15.70 -5.10
CA ARG A 260 -19.51 -16.22 -3.90
C ARG A 260 -18.42 -15.31 -3.30
N VAL A 261 -18.26 -14.10 -3.78
CA VAL A 261 -17.24 -13.15 -3.31
C VAL A 261 -17.25 -13.02 -1.78
N ARG A 262 -18.43 -12.83 -1.17
CA ARG A 262 -18.56 -12.70 0.30
C ARG A 262 -18.15 -13.96 1.06
N ALA A 263 -18.39 -15.14 0.47
CA ALA A 263 -17.97 -16.40 1.07
C ALA A 263 -16.43 -16.53 1.04
N ILE A 264 -15.81 -16.16 -0.08
CA ILE A 264 -14.35 -16.13 -0.26
C ILE A 264 -13.72 -15.16 0.76
N GLU A 265 -14.23 -13.93 0.84
CA GLU A 265 -13.79 -12.92 1.82
C GLU A 265 -13.84 -13.47 3.24
N THR A 266 -15.00 -13.92 3.69
CA THR A 266 -15.20 -14.41 5.07
C THR A 266 -14.28 -15.59 5.42
N ILE A 267 -14.01 -16.48 4.46
CA ILE A 267 -13.19 -17.68 4.70
C ILE A 267 -11.69 -17.35 4.70
N LEU A 268 -11.26 -16.46 3.81
CA LEU A 268 -9.85 -16.15 3.60
C LEU A 268 -9.36 -14.92 4.39
N GLU A 269 -10.24 -14.09 4.95
CA GLU A 269 -9.86 -12.93 5.75
C GLU A 269 -8.89 -13.28 6.89
N PRO A 270 -9.09 -14.32 7.71
CA PRO A 270 -8.11 -14.70 8.72
C PRO A 270 -6.76 -15.14 8.14
N VAL A 271 -6.78 -15.75 6.95
CA VAL A 271 -5.54 -16.16 6.25
C VAL A 271 -4.78 -14.93 5.77
N ARG A 272 -5.46 -13.97 5.15
CA ARG A 272 -4.89 -12.68 4.78
C ARG A 272 -4.24 -11.99 5.98
N ASP A 273 -4.96 -11.89 7.10
CA ASP A 273 -4.49 -11.17 8.28
C ASP A 273 -3.22 -11.80 8.87
N VAL A 274 -3.15 -13.13 8.93
CA VAL A 274 -1.96 -13.84 9.40
C VAL A 274 -0.77 -13.59 8.47
N PHE A 275 -0.93 -13.75 7.16
CA PHE A 275 0.17 -13.56 6.22
C PHE A 275 0.53 -12.07 6.04
N ALA A 276 -0.42 -11.15 6.13
CA ALA A 276 -0.15 -9.72 6.18
C ALA A 276 0.72 -9.34 7.41
N ALA A 277 0.44 -9.93 8.58
CA ALA A 277 1.25 -9.72 9.76
C ALA A 277 2.68 -10.26 9.58
N VAL A 278 2.86 -11.41 8.91
CA VAL A 278 4.18 -11.94 8.53
C VAL A 278 4.90 -10.98 7.57
N PHE A 279 4.20 -10.44 6.57
CA PHE A 279 4.76 -9.46 5.64
C PHE A 279 5.28 -8.21 6.36
N PHE A 280 4.47 -7.58 7.22
CA PHE A 280 4.91 -6.38 7.93
C PHE A 280 6.02 -6.67 8.93
N PHE A 281 6.01 -7.84 9.57
CA PHE A 281 7.12 -8.30 10.40
C PHE A 281 8.40 -8.44 9.57
N TRP A 282 8.33 -9.09 8.41
CA TRP A 282 9.47 -9.28 7.51
C TRP A 282 10.03 -7.94 7.01
N ILE A 283 9.18 -6.97 6.68
CA ILE A 283 9.64 -5.61 6.35
C ILE A 283 10.52 -5.05 7.48
N GLY A 284 10.08 -5.19 8.72
CA GLY A 284 10.89 -4.80 9.89
C GLY A 284 12.18 -5.59 9.99
N LEU A 285 12.12 -6.90 9.77
CA LEU A 285 13.25 -7.83 9.88
C LEU A 285 14.40 -7.47 8.92
N VAL A 286 14.06 -7.11 7.67
CA VAL A 286 15.04 -6.73 6.62
C VAL A 286 15.45 -5.26 6.67
N THR A 287 14.88 -4.47 7.58
CA THR A 287 15.18 -3.05 7.74
C THR A 287 16.25 -2.85 8.81
N ASP A 288 17.37 -2.24 8.45
CA ASP A 288 18.38 -1.82 9.43
C ASP A 288 18.03 -0.40 9.95
N PRO A 289 17.58 -0.26 11.22
CA PRO A 289 17.27 1.05 11.80
C PRO A 289 18.50 1.94 11.95
N ALA A 290 19.72 1.41 11.85
CA ALA A 290 20.95 2.20 11.84
C ALA A 290 21.03 3.14 10.62
N LEU A 291 20.28 2.85 9.54
CA LEU A 291 20.19 3.70 8.36
C LEU A 291 19.18 4.86 8.55
N PHE A 292 18.34 4.87 9.58
CA PHE A 292 17.34 5.92 9.78
C PHE A 292 17.94 7.32 9.92
N PRO A 293 19.06 7.53 10.64
CA PRO A 293 19.71 8.83 10.66
C PRO A 293 20.11 9.33 9.26
N ASP A 294 20.57 8.45 8.38
CA ASP A 294 21.01 8.79 7.03
C ASP A 294 19.85 9.21 6.12
N VAL A 295 18.67 8.63 6.33
CA VAL A 295 17.45 8.96 5.58
C VAL A 295 16.56 10.00 6.28
N ALA A 296 16.90 10.42 7.50
CA ALA A 296 16.06 11.31 8.31
C ALA A 296 15.76 12.65 7.62
N ALA A 297 16.75 13.23 6.95
CA ALA A 297 16.56 14.48 6.20
C ALA A 297 15.61 14.29 5.01
N LEU A 298 15.73 13.17 4.29
CA LEU A 298 14.83 12.81 3.19
C LEU A 298 13.41 12.58 3.70
N VAL A 299 13.25 11.84 4.82
CA VAL A 299 11.95 11.62 5.46
C VAL A 299 11.32 12.95 5.88
N ALA A 300 12.06 13.81 6.58
CA ALA A 300 11.57 15.11 7.00
C ALA A 300 11.14 15.98 5.80
N LEU A 301 11.97 16.03 4.75
CA LEU A 301 11.65 16.75 3.51
C LEU A 301 10.41 16.16 2.84
N ALA A 302 10.32 14.84 2.74
CA ALA A 302 9.16 14.16 2.18
C ALA A 302 7.88 14.50 2.97
N VAL A 303 7.91 14.42 4.30
CA VAL A 303 6.77 14.79 5.16
C VAL A 303 6.35 16.23 4.93
N VAL A 304 7.30 17.17 4.96
CA VAL A 304 7.00 18.62 4.81
C VAL A 304 6.45 18.96 3.43
N VAL A 305 6.92 18.29 2.38
CA VAL A 305 6.48 18.57 1.00
C VAL A 305 5.19 17.81 0.65
N THR A 306 5.11 16.53 0.99
CA THR A 306 4.00 15.68 0.54
C THR A 306 2.75 15.84 1.38
N THR A 307 2.85 16.17 2.68
CA THR A 307 1.67 16.36 3.53
C THR A 307 0.81 17.54 3.04
N PRO A 308 1.34 18.76 2.85
CA PRO A 308 0.53 19.85 2.27
C PRO A 308 0.04 19.55 0.87
N SER A 309 0.86 18.92 0.02
CA SER A 309 0.47 18.52 -1.33
C SER A 309 -0.75 17.59 -1.31
N LYS A 310 -0.73 16.54 -0.48
CA LYS A 310 -1.86 15.61 -0.32
C LYS A 310 -3.09 16.28 0.29
N VAL A 311 -2.92 17.17 1.25
CA VAL A 311 -4.05 17.92 1.82
C VAL A 311 -4.71 18.78 0.74
N VAL A 312 -3.92 19.45 -0.11
CA VAL A 312 -4.45 20.28 -1.21
C VAL A 312 -5.15 19.41 -2.27
N THR A 313 -4.50 18.35 -2.75
CA THR A 313 -5.08 17.48 -3.80
C THR A 313 -6.32 16.76 -3.30
N GLY A 314 -6.31 16.25 -2.05
CA GLY A 314 -7.48 15.63 -1.44
C GLY A 314 -8.61 16.63 -1.16
N TYR A 315 -8.30 17.88 -0.77
CA TYR A 315 -9.30 18.95 -0.69
C TYR A 315 -9.96 19.19 -2.05
N LEU A 316 -9.17 19.30 -3.11
CA LEU A 316 -9.68 19.48 -4.48
C LEU A 316 -10.46 18.26 -4.96
N ALA A 317 -10.06 17.05 -4.56
CA ALA A 317 -10.83 15.83 -4.81
C ALA A 317 -12.20 15.88 -4.14
N GLY A 318 -12.29 16.33 -2.88
CA GLY A 318 -13.57 16.55 -2.20
C GLY A 318 -14.44 17.58 -2.93
N ARG A 319 -13.84 18.68 -3.42
CA ARG A 319 -14.56 19.68 -4.24
C ARG A 319 -15.06 19.11 -5.57
N ALA A 320 -14.35 18.15 -6.18
CA ALA A 320 -14.79 17.47 -7.40
C ALA A 320 -16.02 16.56 -7.18
N PHE A 321 -16.31 16.21 -5.92
CA PHE A 321 -17.53 15.53 -5.49
C PHE A 321 -18.58 16.50 -4.89
N ASP A 322 -18.46 17.80 -5.15
CA ASP A 322 -19.38 18.84 -4.70
C ASP A 322 -19.48 19.00 -3.17
N LEU A 323 -18.47 18.54 -2.42
CA LEU A 323 -18.44 18.72 -0.97
C LEU A 323 -18.13 20.18 -0.59
N ASP A 324 -18.63 20.60 0.57
CA ASP A 324 -18.29 21.87 1.19
C ASP A 324 -16.82 21.94 1.65
N ALA A 325 -16.35 23.13 2.04
CA ALA A 325 -14.96 23.34 2.44
C ALA A 325 -14.57 22.47 3.65
N ARG A 326 -15.48 22.29 4.60
CA ARG A 326 -15.26 21.49 5.80
C ARG A 326 -15.01 20.02 5.49
N ARG A 327 -15.92 19.41 4.73
CA ARG A 327 -15.82 17.99 4.33
C ARG A 327 -14.66 17.76 3.37
N SER A 328 -14.42 18.68 2.44
CA SER A 328 -13.26 18.61 1.55
C SER A 328 -11.93 18.63 2.32
N THR A 329 -11.86 19.39 3.42
CA THR A 329 -10.67 19.38 4.31
C THR A 329 -10.48 18.01 4.96
N ARG A 330 -11.53 17.32 5.40
CA ARG A 330 -11.45 15.95 5.93
C ARG A 330 -10.91 14.97 4.88
N VAL A 331 -11.36 15.11 3.62
CA VAL A 331 -10.80 14.32 2.50
C VAL A 331 -9.31 14.58 2.37
N GLY A 332 -8.87 15.84 2.37
CA GLY A 332 -7.45 16.20 2.28
C GLY A 332 -6.61 15.61 3.42
N LEU A 333 -7.10 15.72 4.66
CA LEU A 333 -6.40 15.16 5.82
C LEU A 333 -6.33 13.62 5.76
N GLY A 334 -7.41 12.95 5.34
CA GLY A 334 -7.45 11.51 5.19
C GLY A 334 -6.43 10.98 4.19
N MET A 335 -6.26 11.65 3.05
CA MET A 335 -5.31 11.25 2.01
C MET A 335 -3.82 11.37 2.41
N THR A 336 -3.50 11.90 3.61
CA THR A 336 -2.10 12.02 4.07
C THR A 336 -1.51 10.71 4.57
N THR A 337 -2.31 9.71 4.92
CA THR A 337 -1.81 8.44 5.49
C THR A 337 -0.99 7.64 4.49
N ARG A 338 0.00 6.90 4.97
CA ARG A 338 0.82 5.95 4.18
C ARG A 338 0.84 4.61 4.88
N GLY A 339 1.04 3.54 4.11
CA GLY A 339 1.01 2.18 4.66
C GLY A 339 1.62 1.13 3.74
N GLU A 340 0.89 0.04 3.55
CA GLU A 340 1.31 -1.20 2.92
C GLU A 340 1.92 -1.03 1.52
N PHE A 341 1.29 -0.24 0.67
CA PHE A 341 1.74 -0.09 -0.73
C PHE A 341 3.08 0.60 -0.86
N SER A 342 3.37 1.61 -0.02
CA SER A 342 4.68 2.25 0.01
C SER A 342 5.79 1.24 0.34
N LEU A 343 5.49 0.27 1.21
CA LEU A 343 6.41 -0.79 1.59
C LEU A 343 6.55 -1.84 0.47
N ILE A 344 5.45 -2.21 -0.18
CA ILE A 344 5.46 -3.10 -1.36
C ILE A 344 6.34 -2.51 -2.48
N ILE A 345 6.28 -1.20 -2.72
CA ILE A 345 7.17 -0.54 -3.69
C ILE A 345 8.63 -0.66 -3.26
N ALA A 346 8.93 -0.48 -1.98
CA ALA A 346 10.29 -0.63 -1.49
C ALA A 346 10.83 -2.06 -1.65
N THR A 347 9.98 -3.09 -1.53
CA THR A 347 10.39 -4.48 -1.74
C THR A 347 10.84 -4.75 -3.18
N VAL A 348 10.33 -4.01 -4.17
CA VAL A 348 10.80 -4.12 -5.56
C VAL A 348 12.31 -3.83 -5.65
N ALA A 349 12.80 -2.81 -4.96
CA ALA A 349 14.23 -2.51 -4.91
C ALA A 349 15.02 -3.60 -4.17
N VAL A 350 14.50 -4.12 -3.06
CA VAL A 350 15.11 -5.21 -2.28
C VAL A 350 15.20 -6.49 -3.09
N THR A 351 14.12 -6.87 -3.78
CA THR A 351 14.08 -8.04 -4.66
C THR A 351 15.06 -7.88 -5.83
N GLY A 352 15.10 -6.69 -6.45
CA GLY A 352 16.07 -6.41 -7.51
C GLY A 352 17.53 -6.50 -7.05
N ALA A 353 17.81 -6.07 -5.83
CA ALA A 353 19.15 -6.22 -5.24
C ALA A 353 19.51 -7.70 -4.97
N SER A 354 18.58 -8.47 -4.46
CA SER A 354 18.74 -9.92 -4.22
C SER A 354 18.96 -10.69 -5.53
N ALA A 355 18.37 -10.25 -6.62
CA ALA A 355 18.57 -10.78 -7.98
C ALA A 355 19.86 -10.26 -8.65
N GLY A 356 20.62 -9.35 -8.02
CA GLY A 356 21.82 -8.74 -8.59
C GLY A 356 21.56 -7.71 -9.71
N ALA A 357 20.29 -7.27 -9.87
CA ALA A 357 19.86 -6.35 -10.90
C ALA A 357 19.80 -4.88 -10.41
N PHE A 358 19.82 -4.66 -9.11
CA PHE A 358 19.76 -3.34 -8.49
C PHE A 358 20.87 -3.17 -7.42
N ASP A 359 21.34 -1.95 -7.21
CA ASP A 359 22.38 -1.67 -6.21
C ASP A 359 21.90 -1.98 -4.79
N PRO A 360 22.58 -2.86 -4.03
CA PRO A 360 22.13 -3.26 -2.70
C PRO A 360 22.12 -2.12 -1.67
N ALA A 361 23.08 -1.20 -1.73
CA ALA A 361 23.14 -0.09 -0.78
C ALA A 361 22.02 0.92 -1.07
N LEU A 362 21.73 1.15 -2.34
CA LEU A 362 20.61 1.99 -2.75
C LEU A 362 19.26 1.34 -2.40
N ALA A 363 19.11 0.03 -2.57
CA ALA A 363 17.92 -0.72 -2.15
C ALA A 363 17.69 -0.60 -0.65
N ALA A 364 18.73 -0.79 0.16
CA ALA A 364 18.67 -0.62 1.62
C ALA A 364 18.26 0.80 2.02
N THR A 365 18.81 1.83 1.35
CA THR A 365 18.46 3.23 1.58
C THR A 365 17.00 3.52 1.24
N ILE A 366 16.50 3.04 0.09
CA ILE A 366 15.11 3.21 -0.32
C ILE A 366 14.16 2.48 0.64
N ASN A 367 14.52 1.26 1.07
CA ASN A 367 13.74 0.51 2.04
C ASN A 367 13.70 1.23 3.40
N ALA A 368 14.84 1.67 3.92
CA ALA A 368 14.90 2.42 5.18
C ALA A 368 14.09 3.72 5.10
N PHE A 369 14.18 4.45 3.98
CA PHE A 369 13.35 5.62 3.73
C PHE A 369 11.85 5.29 3.75
N ALA A 370 11.43 4.27 2.99
CA ALA A 370 10.03 3.88 2.91
C ALA A 370 9.46 3.50 4.29
N VAL A 371 10.20 2.67 5.04
CA VAL A 371 9.79 2.24 6.38
C VAL A 371 9.69 3.42 7.34
N ALA A 372 10.73 4.26 7.42
CA ALA A 372 10.73 5.43 8.31
C ALA A 372 9.61 6.41 7.92
N TYR A 373 9.41 6.65 6.62
CA TYR A 373 8.36 7.52 6.11
C TYR A 373 6.95 6.99 6.42
N VAL A 374 6.70 5.70 6.22
CA VAL A 374 5.42 5.06 6.53
C VAL A 374 5.13 5.12 8.02
N LEU A 375 6.12 4.83 8.88
CA LEU A 375 5.95 4.92 10.34
C LEU A 375 5.52 6.33 10.77
N VAL A 376 6.15 7.36 10.24
CA VAL A 376 5.80 8.76 10.52
C VAL A 376 4.43 9.10 9.97
N MET A 377 4.15 8.77 8.70
CA MET A 377 2.92 9.17 8.03
C MET A 377 1.68 8.42 8.50
N ALA A 378 1.80 7.17 8.94
CA ALA A 378 0.70 6.43 9.54
C ALA A 378 0.23 7.09 10.85
N VAL A 379 1.18 7.52 11.70
CA VAL A 379 0.86 8.23 12.95
C VAL A 379 0.39 9.65 12.67
N LEU A 380 1.07 10.38 11.78
CA LEU A 380 0.70 11.75 11.43
C LEU A 380 -0.69 11.82 10.80
N GLY A 381 -0.99 10.95 9.84
CA GLY A 381 -2.26 10.96 9.13
C GLY A 381 -3.44 10.64 10.04
N THR A 382 -3.35 9.60 10.87
CA THR A 382 -4.39 9.28 11.87
C THR A 382 -4.59 10.40 12.89
N THR A 383 -3.49 11.06 13.30
CA THR A 383 -3.54 12.23 14.20
C THR A 383 -4.25 13.41 13.51
N LEU A 384 -3.91 13.74 12.28
CA LEU A 384 -4.54 14.81 11.51
C LEU A 384 -6.03 14.57 11.30
N MET A 385 -6.45 13.33 11.02
CA MET A 385 -7.87 12.97 10.93
C MET A 385 -8.57 13.15 12.28
N GLY A 386 -8.00 12.65 13.38
CA GLY A 386 -8.56 12.74 14.72
C GLY A 386 -8.68 14.19 15.23
N TYR A 387 -7.77 15.07 14.81
CA TYR A 387 -7.77 16.50 15.17
C TYR A 387 -8.13 17.39 13.98
N SER A 388 -9.10 17.01 13.17
CA SER A 388 -9.50 17.74 11.96
C SER A 388 -10.13 19.12 12.21
N ALA A 389 -10.81 19.33 13.34
CA ALA A 389 -11.61 20.53 13.64
C ALA A 389 -10.88 21.87 13.46
N PRO A 390 -9.63 22.09 13.92
CA PRO A 390 -8.89 23.32 13.66
C PRO A 390 -8.67 23.58 12.16
N PHE A 391 -8.36 22.56 11.38
CA PHE A 391 -8.13 22.67 9.94
C PHE A 391 -9.43 22.95 9.19
N GLU A 392 -10.54 22.30 9.59
CA GLU A 392 -11.89 22.57 9.07
C GLU A 392 -12.29 24.03 9.28
N SER A 393 -12.09 24.56 10.50
CA SER A 393 -12.43 25.96 10.81
C SER A 393 -11.58 26.95 10.01
N LEU A 394 -10.29 26.65 9.81
CA LEU A 394 -9.39 27.45 9.00
C LEU A 394 -9.85 27.47 7.54
N ALA A 395 -10.15 26.32 6.97
CA ALA A 395 -10.60 26.20 5.58
C ALA A 395 -11.91 26.98 5.34
N VAL A 396 -12.89 26.83 6.22
CA VAL A 396 -14.15 27.60 6.15
C VAL A 396 -13.89 29.11 6.26
N SER A 397 -13.00 29.54 7.16
CA SER A 397 -12.73 30.97 7.35
C SER A 397 -12.01 31.65 6.17
N TRP A 398 -11.23 30.87 5.41
CA TRP A 398 -10.43 31.40 4.29
C TRP A 398 -11.11 31.22 2.93
N LEU A 399 -11.76 30.08 2.70
CA LEU A 399 -12.23 29.66 1.37
C LEU A 399 -13.73 29.95 1.15
N ASP A 400 -14.54 30.09 2.21
CA ASP A 400 -15.93 30.50 2.09
C ASP A 400 -16.10 32.04 2.15
N ARG A 401 -15.08 32.80 2.56
CA ARG A 401 -15.13 34.29 2.50
C ARG A 401 -15.19 34.81 1.07
N ASP A 402 -14.50 34.16 0.13
CA ASP A 402 -14.50 34.57 -1.28
C ASP A 402 -15.86 34.36 -1.97
N ALA A 403 -16.71 33.46 -1.45
CA ALA A 403 -18.07 33.27 -1.98
C ALA A 403 -19.07 34.39 -1.58
N THR A 404 -18.80 35.06 -0.45
CA THR A 404 -19.68 36.15 0.04
C THR A 404 -19.30 37.53 -0.49
N ASP A 405 -18.02 37.79 -0.78
CA ASP A 405 -17.55 39.06 -1.32
C ASP A 405 -17.79 39.20 -2.83
N GLY A 406 -17.96 38.09 -3.58
CA GLY A 406 -18.29 38.10 -5.00
C GLY A 406 -19.76 38.42 -5.32
N SER A 407 -20.68 38.36 -4.37
CA SER A 407 -22.11 38.62 -4.56
C SER A 407 -22.54 40.06 -4.25
N GLY A 408 -21.62 40.90 -3.76
CA GLY A 408 -21.88 42.28 -3.36
C GLY A 408 -21.54 43.36 -4.40
N ALA A 409 -21.00 43.01 -5.58
CA ALA A 409 -20.57 43.99 -6.60
C ALA A 409 -21.47 44.06 -7.84
N GLY A 410 -22.73 43.71 -7.72
CA GLY A 410 -23.75 43.75 -8.81
C GLY A 410 -25.08 44.30 -8.32
N GLY A 411 -25.07 45.51 -7.80
CA GLY A 411 -26.29 46.27 -7.45
C GLY A 411 -26.22 47.66 -8.03
#